data_67c37487c8497c1f5ea85d67fa7d85ba
#
_entry.id   67c37487c8497c1f5ea85d67fa7d85ba
#
_cell.length_a   1.000
_cell.length_b   1.000
_cell.length_c   1.000
_cell.angle_alpha   90.00
_cell.angle_beta   90.00
_cell.angle_gamma   90.00
#
_symmetry.space_group_name_H-M   'P 1'
#
loop_
_entity.id
_entity.type
_entity.pdbx_description
1 polymer ?
#
loop_
_entity_poly.entity_id
_entity_poly.type
_entity_poly.pdbx_seq_one_letter_code
_entity_poly.pdbx_strand_id
1 'polypeptide(L)'
;FRYKRLSRSGWRKPHGMDNKQRRNYKYRGSLVRVGHGKVGAASGLHPSGFQEVMIHNAAELDQMDAETQAARVGATVGGRKRENIHSRADELGIRVLNRRRDR
;
A
#
# COMPACT_ATOMS: atom_id res chain seq x y z
N PHE A 1 4.74 -31.89 -3.22
CA PHE A 1 5.61 -31.86 -2.03
C PHE A 1 4.86 -32.10 -0.76
N ARG A 2 4.45 -33.32 -0.47
CA ARG A 2 3.73 -33.56 0.79
C ARG A 2 4.40 -34.64 1.61
N TYR A 3 5.55 -34.29 2.13
CA TYR A 3 6.16 -35.06 3.20
C TYR A 3 5.43 -34.74 4.49
N LYS A 4 5.06 -35.77 5.26
CA LYS A 4 4.25 -35.59 6.47
C LYS A 4 4.81 -34.55 7.45
N ARG A 5 6.15 -34.50 7.62
CA ARG A 5 6.79 -33.52 8.49
C ARG A 5 6.75 -32.09 7.93
N LEU A 6 6.88 -31.96 6.61
CA LEU A 6 7.00 -30.65 5.98
C LEU A 6 5.66 -30.02 5.62
N SER A 7 4.63 -30.84 5.41
CA SER A 7 3.30 -30.32 5.09
C SER A 7 2.69 -29.44 6.18
N ARG A 8 3.10 -29.65 7.44
CA ARG A 8 2.62 -28.86 8.58
C ARG A 8 3.31 -27.51 8.74
N SER A 9 4.50 -27.33 8.14
CA SER A 9 5.29 -26.11 8.30
C SER A 9 4.97 -25.07 7.22
N GLY A 10 4.14 -25.39 6.23
CA GLY A 10 3.76 -24.47 5.18
C GLY A 10 4.87 -24.22 4.17
N TRP A 11 4.73 -23.17 3.38
CA TRP A 11 5.68 -22.83 2.33
C TRP A 11 6.99 -22.30 2.92
N ARG A 12 8.11 -22.76 2.37
CA ARG A 12 9.44 -22.28 2.73
C ARG A 12 10.15 -21.75 1.49
N LYS A 13 10.83 -20.62 1.64
CA LYS A 13 11.59 -20.02 0.55
C LYS A 13 12.80 -20.89 0.21
N PRO A 14 13.04 -21.20 -1.08
CA PRO A 14 14.20 -21.98 -1.51
C PRO A 14 15.53 -21.31 -1.21
N HIS A 15 16.48 -22.03 -0.65
CA HIS A 15 17.81 -21.51 -0.30
C HIS A 15 18.98 -22.26 -0.94
N GLY A 16 18.79 -23.52 -1.33
CA GLY A 16 19.88 -24.35 -1.86
C GLY A 16 20.41 -23.82 -3.18
N MET A 17 21.71 -23.94 -3.41
CA MET A 17 22.32 -23.52 -4.68
C MET A 17 21.83 -24.35 -5.86
N ASP A 18 21.55 -25.63 -5.64
CA ASP A 18 21.04 -26.53 -6.67
C ASP A 18 19.51 -26.59 -6.73
N ASN A 19 18.82 -25.79 -5.92
CA ASN A 19 17.36 -25.75 -5.94
C ASN A 19 16.90 -25.08 -7.24
N LYS A 20 16.26 -25.85 -8.09
CA LYS A 20 15.88 -25.40 -9.43
C LYS A 20 14.73 -24.38 -9.42
N GLN A 21 13.87 -24.43 -8.41
CA GLN A 21 12.83 -23.41 -8.22
C GLN A 21 13.46 -22.06 -7.89
N ARG A 22 14.49 -22.04 -7.02
CA ARG A 22 15.23 -20.81 -6.70
C ARG A 22 15.89 -20.22 -7.94
N ARG A 23 16.36 -21.06 -8.87
CA ARG A 23 17.01 -20.64 -10.12
C ARG A 23 15.99 -20.32 -11.22
N ASN A 24 14.71 -20.40 -10.92
CA ASN A 24 13.60 -20.09 -11.85
C ASN A 24 13.59 -20.97 -13.12
N TYR A 25 13.93 -22.24 -13.00
CA TYR A 25 13.83 -23.16 -14.13
C TYR A 25 12.36 -23.39 -14.51
N LYS A 26 12.05 -23.34 -15.80
CA LYS A 26 10.68 -23.41 -16.31
C LYS A 26 9.94 -24.70 -15.96
N TYR A 27 10.64 -25.83 -15.81
CA TYR A 27 10.00 -27.10 -15.47
C TYR A 27 9.68 -27.26 -13.97
N ARG A 28 10.07 -26.31 -13.16
CA ARG A 28 9.69 -26.21 -11.74
C ARG A 28 8.66 -25.11 -11.57
N GLY A 29 7.88 -25.16 -10.49
CA GLY A 29 6.93 -24.10 -10.19
C GLY A 29 7.61 -22.73 -10.07
N SER A 30 6.89 -21.67 -10.39
CA SER A 30 7.40 -20.31 -10.26
C SER A 30 7.65 -19.97 -8.80
N LEU A 31 8.77 -19.28 -8.53
CA LEU A 31 9.05 -18.75 -7.20
C LEU A 31 8.10 -17.59 -6.91
N VAL A 32 7.46 -17.63 -5.74
CA VAL A 32 6.61 -16.53 -5.30
C VAL A 32 7.47 -15.31 -5.03
N ARG A 33 7.11 -14.18 -5.63
CA ARG A 33 7.82 -12.92 -5.46
C ARG A 33 6.99 -11.95 -4.62
N VAL A 34 7.63 -10.90 -4.10
CA VAL A 34 6.95 -9.84 -3.36
C VAL A 34 5.86 -9.25 -4.26
N GLY A 35 4.65 -9.10 -3.72
CA GLY A 35 3.50 -8.60 -4.46
C GLY A 35 2.64 -9.70 -5.08
N HIS A 36 3.09 -10.94 -5.12
CA HIS A 36 2.33 -12.12 -5.59
C HIS A 36 1.74 -11.96 -7.01
N GLY A 37 2.47 -11.30 -7.92
CA GLY A 37 2.01 -11.11 -9.29
C GLY A 37 0.89 -10.08 -9.46
N LYS A 38 0.76 -9.17 -8.52
CA LYS A 38 -0.26 -8.12 -8.55
C LYS A 38 -0.17 -7.27 -9.84
N VAL A 39 -1.33 -6.85 -10.37
CA VAL A 39 -1.38 -5.96 -11.54
C VAL A 39 -0.63 -4.67 -11.23
N GLY A 40 0.27 -4.23 -12.12
CA GLY A 40 1.11 -3.06 -11.90
C GLY A 40 0.32 -1.77 -11.63
N ALA A 41 -0.80 -1.56 -12.32
CA ALA A 41 -1.64 -0.37 -12.13
C ALA A 41 -2.26 -0.31 -10.72
N ALA A 42 -2.50 -1.45 -10.09
CA ALA A 42 -3.11 -1.54 -8.76
C ALA A 42 -2.08 -1.65 -7.64
N SER A 43 -0.80 -1.92 -7.97
CA SER A 43 0.25 -2.13 -6.98
C SER A 43 0.58 -0.82 -6.24
N GLY A 44 0.67 -0.90 -4.91
CA GLY A 44 1.02 0.24 -4.08
C GLY A 44 -0.11 1.22 -3.80
N LEU A 45 -1.31 1.00 -4.33
CA LEU A 45 -2.46 1.85 -4.05
C LEU A 45 -3.14 1.46 -2.74
N HIS A 46 -3.79 2.44 -2.13
CA HIS A 46 -4.70 2.20 -1.01
C HIS A 46 -5.84 1.28 -1.47
N PRO A 47 -6.45 0.45 -0.59
CA PRO A 47 -7.58 -0.41 -0.98
C PRO A 47 -8.75 0.33 -1.65
N SER A 48 -8.90 1.64 -1.42
CA SER A 48 -9.90 2.46 -2.10
C SER A 48 -9.57 2.76 -3.57
N GLY A 49 -8.37 2.38 -4.05
CA GLY A 49 -7.92 2.63 -5.40
C GLY A 49 -7.20 3.97 -5.60
N PHE A 50 -7.02 4.75 -4.54
CA PHE A 50 -6.31 6.03 -4.59
C PHE A 50 -4.84 5.88 -4.20
N GLN A 51 -3.99 6.74 -4.77
CA GLN A 51 -2.60 6.86 -4.35
C GLN A 51 -2.53 7.71 -3.08
N GLU A 52 -1.88 7.21 -2.03
CA GLU A 52 -1.72 7.95 -0.79
C GLU A 52 -0.66 9.03 -0.91
N VAL A 53 -0.98 10.25 -0.44
CA VAL A 53 -0.03 11.36 -0.35
C VAL A 53 -0.03 11.87 1.09
N MET A 54 1.13 11.92 1.72
CA MET A 54 1.28 12.41 3.08
C MET A 54 1.20 13.94 3.11
N ILE A 55 0.33 14.49 3.94
CA ILE A 55 0.06 15.92 4.04
C ILE A 55 0.39 16.42 5.45
N HIS A 56 1.13 17.50 5.55
CA HIS A 56 1.47 18.15 6.82
C HIS A 56 0.87 19.54 6.99
N ASN A 57 0.43 20.15 5.89
CA ASN A 57 -0.25 21.45 5.94
C ASN A 57 -1.23 21.58 4.78
N ALA A 58 -2.10 22.60 4.85
CA ALA A 58 -3.15 22.80 3.85
C ALA A 58 -2.61 23.20 2.47
N ALA A 59 -1.45 23.83 2.40
CA ALA A 59 -0.86 24.25 1.14
C ALA A 59 -0.46 23.07 0.25
N GLU A 60 -0.10 21.93 0.84
CA GLU A 60 0.26 20.73 0.09
C GLU A 60 -0.92 20.14 -0.68
N LEU A 61 -2.15 20.41 -0.23
CA LEU A 61 -3.36 19.94 -0.91
C LEU A 61 -3.54 20.56 -2.30
N ASP A 62 -3.07 21.78 -2.50
CA ASP A 62 -3.22 22.46 -3.78
C ASP A 62 -2.46 21.80 -4.92
N GLN A 63 -1.45 20.98 -4.58
CA GLN A 63 -0.64 20.25 -5.55
C GLN A 63 -1.14 18.84 -5.84
N MET A 64 -2.21 18.41 -5.18
CA MET A 64 -2.75 17.05 -5.34
C MET A 64 -3.79 16.97 -6.44
N ASP A 65 -3.87 15.78 -7.05
CA ASP A 65 -4.90 15.43 -8.01
C ASP A 65 -6.06 14.76 -7.27
N ALA A 66 -7.24 15.41 -7.26
CA ALA A 66 -8.40 14.90 -6.53
C ALA A 66 -8.96 13.60 -7.12
N GLU A 67 -8.71 13.32 -8.40
CA GLU A 67 -9.23 12.13 -9.08
C GLU A 67 -8.43 10.87 -8.75
N THR A 68 -7.12 10.98 -8.60
CA THR A 68 -6.23 9.82 -8.45
C THR A 68 -5.55 9.72 -7.10
N GLN A 69 -5.50 10.80 -6.33
CA GLN A 69 -4.76 10.86 -5.07
C GLN A 69 -5.69 11.13 -3.90
N ALA A 70 -5.35 10.57 -2.74
CA ALA A 70 -6.03 10.83 -1.48
C ALA A 70 -5.02 11.30 -0.44
N ALA A 71 -5.44 12.19 0.43
CA ALA A 71 -4.56 12.77 1.45
C ALA A 71 -4.56 11.91 2.72
N ARG A 72 -3.38 11.75 3.32
CA ARG A 72 -3.24 11.20 4.66
C ARG A 72 -2.53 12.24 5.52
N VAL A 73 -3.19 12.69 6.57
CA VAL A 73 -2.67 13.71 7.48
C VAL A 73 -1.60 13.09 8.38
N GLY A 74 -0.45 13.75 8.50
CA GLY A 74 0.65 13.28 9.33
C GLY A 74 0.29 13.23 10.81
N ALA A 75 0.90 12.30 11.55
CA ALA A 75 0.61 12.11 12.98
C ALA A 75 1.01 13.31 13.84
N THR A 76 1.99 14.09 13.39
CA THR A 76 2.48 15.27 14.12
C THR A 76 1.65 16.51 13.90
N VAL A 77 0.64 16.46 13.01
CA VAL A 77 -0.23 17.60 12.71
C VAL A 77 -1.21 17.81 13.88
N GLY A 78 -1.23 19.02 14.44
CA GLY A 78 -2.13 19.39 15.54
C GLY A 78 -3.57 19.60 15.09
N GLY A 79 -4.50 19.65 16.06
CA GLY A 79 -5.94 19.74 15.79
C GLY A 79 -6.34 20.95 14.94
N ARG A 80 -5.75 22.13 15.21
CA ARG A 80 -6.07 23.35 14.44
C ARG A 80 -5.68 23.23 12.98
N LYS A 81 -4.49 22.69 12.70
CA LYS A 81 -4.05 22.45 11.33
C LYS A 81 -4.89 21.38 10.65
N ARG A 82 -5.31 20.36 11.39
CA ARG A 82 -6.22 19.32 10.85
C ARG A 82 -7.54 19.92 10.39
N GLU A 83 -8.12 20.81 11.16
CA GLU A 83 -9.37 21.47 10.78
C GLU A 83 -9.19 22.27 9.48
N ASN A 84 -8.10 23.01 9.35
CA ASN A 84 -7.78 23.75 8.14
C ASN A 84 -7.58 22.81 6.94
N ILE A 85 -6.89 21.69 7.14
CA ILE A 85 -6.68 20.69 6.10
C ILE A 85 -8.00 20.08 5.66
N HIS A 86 -8.88 19.72 6.61
CA HIS A 86 -10.19 19.14 6.29
C HIS A 86 -11.06 20.11 5.51
N SER A 87 -11.10 21.38 5.93
CA SER A 87 -11.87 22.41 5.23
C SER A 87 -11.36 22.61 3.80
N ARG A 88 -10.05 22.67 3.63
CA ARG A 88 -9.44 22.85 2.32
C ARG A 88 -9.65 21.64 1.42
N ALA A 89 -9.57 20.43 1.99
CA ALA A 89 -9.83 19.21 1.24
C ALA A 89 -11.28 19.14 0.75
N ASP A 90 -12.23 19.56 1.57
CA ASP A 90 -13.65 19.62 1.20
C ASP A 90 -13.88 20.61 0.05
N GLU A 91 -13.21 21.77 0.08
CA GLU A 91 -13.29 22.75 -1.00
C GLU A 91 -12.74 22.23 -2.33
N LEU A 92 -11.64 21.47 -2.26
CA LEU A 92 -10.96 20.92 -3.45
C LEU A 92 -11.53 19.58 -3.90
N GLY A 93 -12.39 18.97 -3.10
CA GLY A 93 -12.95 17.65 -3.40
C GLY A 93 -11.95 16.51 -3.19
N ILE A 94 -10.92 16.71 -2.37
CA ILE A 94 -9.90 15.70 -2.09
C ILE A 94 -10.35 14.82 -0.91
N ARG A 95 -10.20 13.50 -1.07
CA ARG A 95 -10.52 12.54 -0.02
C ARG A 95 -9.42 12.51 1.04
N VAL A 96 -9.79 12.57 2.31
CA VAL A 96 -8.88 12.42 3.45
C VAL A 96 -9.06 11.02 4.03
N LEU A 97 -8.01 10.19 3.98
CA LEU A 97 -8.10 8.78 4.37
C LEU A 97 -8.23 8.58 5.88
N ASN A 98 -7.63 9.46 6.67
CA ASN A 98 -7.65 9.35 8.13
C ASN A 98 -8.38 10.53 8.78
N ARG A 99 -9.53 10.90 8.22
CA ARG A 99 -10.36 11.97 8.78
C ARG A 99 -10.75 11.62 10.21
N ARG A 100 -10.51 12.58 11.12
CA ARG A 100 -10.88 12.42 12.53
C ARG A 100 -12.39 12.54 12.66
N ARG A 101 -13.00 11.61 13.38
CA ARG A 101 -14.43 11.69 13.66
C ARG A 101 -14.69 12.81 14.64
N ASP A 102 -15.71 13.61 14.38
CA ASP A 102 -16.20 14.60 15.32
C ASP A 102 -16.79 13.86 16.53
N ARG A 103 -16.42 14.30 17.72
CA ARG A 103 -16.96 13.76 18.95
C ARG A 103 -18.20 14.52 19.37
#